data_74c94aa67c7284660b7c2470f2ed6805
#
_entry.id   74c94aa67c7284660b7c2470f2ed6805
#
_cell.length_a   1.000
_cell.length_b   1.000
_cell.length_c   1.000
_cell.angle_alpha   90.00
_cell.angle_beta   90.00
_cell.angle_gamma   90.00
#
_symmetry.space_group_name_H-M   'P 1'
#
loop_
_entity.id
_entity.type
_entity.pdbx_description
1 polymer ?
#
loop_
_entity_poly.entity_id
_entity_poly.type
_entity_poly.pdbx_seq_one_letter_code
_entity_poly.pdbx_strand_id
1 'polypeptide(L)'
;MTIQSDTLSDRLRHIKLSLRGVMNGVTSASMRQKGLNYKLIFGVELPRLREMAEELPQDYDLAAALWKEDIRECRLLAGMLMPPERFDGELADIWVEQMRFAEEAECTVHHLFARLPCASAKAFEWIAAEGDMPRLCGFLLLGRLFSGGARCGERDANEFLDQARATLSDPAAPHPVRLAAHRALLHFMNLGEKEEATGEALLSALE
;
A
#
# COMPACT_ATOMS: atom_id res chain seq x y z
N MET A 1 27.25 -18.39 -28.61
CA MET A 1 27.17 -17.18 -27.76
C MET A 1 26.37 -17.58 -26.53
N THR A 2 27.03 -17.83 -25.41
CA THR A 2 26.36 -18.20 -24.14
C THR A 2 25.66 -16.96 -23.63
N ILE A 3 24.33 -16.97 -23.60
CA ILE A 3 23.55 -15.94 -22.91
C ILE A 3 23.87 -16.15 -21.42
N GLN A 4 24.76 -15.32 -20.89
CA GLN A 4 24.96 -15.23 -19.44
C GLN A 4 23.63 -14.76 -18.86
N SER A 5 22.94 -15.63 -18.12
CA SER A 5 21.75 -15.21 -17.36
C SER A 5 22.22 -14.18 -16.34
N ASP A 6 21.70 -12.96 -16.43
CA ASP A 6 21.97 -11.90 -15.45
C ASP A 6 21.73 -12.43 -14.04
N THR A 7 22.71 -12.28 -13.17
CA THR A 7 22.55 -12.64 -11.77
C THR A 7 21.53 -11.69 -11.10
N LEU A 8 20.93 -12.10 -9.99
CA LEU A 8 20.06 -11.22 -9.18
C LEU A 8 20.76 -9.89 -8.85
N SER A 9 22.06 -9.94 -8.55
CA SER A 9 22.87 -8.76 -8.26
C SER A 9 23.00 -7.83 -9.47
N ASP A 10 23.18 -8.39 -10.66
CA ASP A 10 23.27 -7.59 -11.89
C ASP A 10 21.94 -6.92 -12.21
N ARG A 11 20.82 -7.62 -12.06
CA ARG A 11 19.48 -7.09 -12.26
C ARG A 11 19.16 -5.97 -11.28
N LEU A 12 19.46 -6.15 -9.99
CA LEU A 12 19.29 -5.13 -8.96
C LEU A 12 20.14 -3.88 -9.27
N ARG A 13 21.41 -4.11 -9.70
CA ARG A 13 22.31 -3.03 -10.13
C ARG A 13 21.76 -2.28 -11.34
N HIS A 14 21.21 -3.01 -12.31
CA HIS A 14 20.64 -2.42 -13.52
C HIS A 14 19.46 -1.50 -13.18
N ILE A 15 18.54 -1.93 -12.31
CA ILE A 15 17.43 -1.10 -11.84
C ILE A 15 17.94 0.17 -11.15
N LYS A 16 18.90 0.07 -10.25
CA LYS A 16 19.48 1.25 -9.58
C LYS A 16 20.15 2.22 -10.55
N LEU A 17 20.78 1.72 -11.61
CA LEU A 17 21.37 2.56 -12.66
C LEU A 17 20.27 3.25 -13.50
N SER A 18 19.20 2.56 -13.85
CA SER A 18 18.05 3.12 -14.55
C SER A 18 17.36 4.22 -13.73
N LEU A 19 17.14 3.98 -12.43
CA LEU A 19 16.60 4.99 -11.51
C LEU A 19 17.50 6.22 -11.42
N ARG A 20 18.82 6.02 -11.39
CA ARG A 20 19.78 7.12 -11.39
C ARG A 20 19.74 7.93 -12.69
N GLY A 21 19.50 7.26 -13.83
CA GLY A 21 19.39 7.91 -15.15
C GLY A 21 18.20 8.86 -15.27
N VAL A 22 17.13 8.63 -14.48
CA VAL A 22 15.90 9.45 -14.49
C VAL A 22 15.69 10.22 -13.18
N MET A 23 16.75 10.39 -12.37
CA MET A 23 16.68 11.05 -11.08
C MET A 23 16.26 12.52 -11.18
N ASN A 24 15.51 12.99 -10.19
CA ASN A 24 15.10 14.39 -10.05
C ASN A 24 15.48 14.92 -8.65
N GLY A 25 16.55 15.72 -8.60
CA GLY A 25 17.07 16.25 -7.36
C GLY A 25 16.11 17.23 -6.65
N VAL A 26 15.32 18.01 -7.40
CA VAL A 26 14.33 18.93 -6.83
C VAL A 26 13.22 18.15 -6.14
N THR A 27 12.68 17.13 -6.82
CA THR A 27 11.66 16.24 -6.27
C THR A 27 12.19 15.48 -5.04
N SER A 28 13.41 14.94 -5.11
CA SER A 28 14.07 14.28 -3.97
C SER A 28 14.21 15.22 -2.75
N ALA A 29 14.64 16.45 -2.97
CA ALA A 29 14.76 17.45 -1.89
C ALA A 29 13.39 17.78 -1.27
N SER A 30 12.36 17.96 -2.09
CA SER A 30 10.98 18.19 -1.62
C SER A 30 10.46 17.02 -0.79
N MET A 31 10.71 15.77 -1.23
CA MET A 31 10.31 14.56 -0.49
C MET A 31 10.99 14.49 0.89
N ARG A 32 12.27 14.81 0.97
CA ARG A 32 13.00 14.89 2.24
C ARG A 32 12.46 15.98 3.18
N GLN A 33 12.12 17.15 2.65
CA GLN A 33 11.49 18.22 3.43
C GLN A 33 10.12 17.82 4.00
N LYS A 34 9.40 16.91 3.31
CA LYS A 34 8.13 16.32 3.77
C LYS A 34 8.32 15.15 4.74
N GLY A 35 9.54 14.86 5.16
CA GLY A 35 9.83 13.85 6.20
C GLY A 35 10.23 12.47 5.70
N LEU A 36 10.39 12.24 4.38
CA LEU A 36 10.89 10.97 3.89
C LEU A 36 12.38 10.84 4.15
N ASN A 37 12.77 9.91 5.02
CA ASN A 37 14.15 9.77 5.49
C ASN A 37 14.84 8.47 5.03
N TYR A 38 14.48 7.96 3.85
CA TYR A 38 15.24 6.87 3.23
C TYR A 38 16.73 7.26 3.06
N LYS A 39 17.61 6.26 3.12
CA LYS A 39 19.04 6.47 2.86
C LYS A 39 19.27 7.14 1.50
N LEU A 40 18.50 6.71 0.47
CA LEU A 40 18.53 7.28 -0.86
C LEU A 40 17.12 7.50 -1.41
N ILE A 41 16.91 8.66 -2.04
CA ILE A 41 15.71 9.01 -2.80
C ILE A 41 16.20 9.57 -4.14
N PHE A 42 15.88 8.90 -5.24
CA PHE A 42 16.19 9.41 -6.58
C PHE A 42 15.24 10.53 -7.02
N GLY A 43 14.04 10.60 -6.41
CA GLY A 43 13.02 11.59 -6.74
C GLY A 43 12.26 11.24 -8.02
N VAL A 44 12.21 9.95 -8.38
CA VAL A 44 11.42 9.48 -9.52
C VAL A 44 9.94 9.47 -9.14
N GLU A 45 9.11 10.08 -9.97
CA GLU A 45 7.67 10.17 -9.73
C GLU A 45 6.98 8.82 -9.97
N LEU A 46 5.85 8.60 -9.29
CA LEU A 46 5.14 7.33 -9.31
C LEU A 46 4.70 6.89 -10.73
N PRO A 47 4.21 7.77 -11.63
CA PRO A 47 3.91 7.36 -13.00
C PRO A 47 5.11 6.75 -13.72
N ARG A 48 6.29 7.36 -13.57
CA ARG A 48 7.51 6.82 -14.22
C ARG A 48 7.94 5.48 -13.60
N LEU A 49 7.77 5.30 -12.30
CA LEU A 49 8.04 4.01 -11.65
C LEU A 49 7.11 2.91 -12.16
N ARG A 50 5.84 3.23 -12.43
CA ARG A 50 4.88 2.28 -13.02
C ARG A 50 5.31 1.87 -14.42
N GLU A 51 5.66 2.82 -15.27
CA GLU A 51 6.20 2.53 -16.62
C GLU A 51 7.41 1.60 -16.53
N MET A 52 8.36 1.89 -15.63
CA MET A 52 9.53 1.03 -15.41
C MET A 52 9.15 -0.38 -14.93
N ALA A 53 8.14 -0.49 -14.08
CA ALA A 53 7.65 -1.78 -13.59
C ALA A 53 6.96 -2.58 -14.71
N GLU A 54 6.24 -1.93 -15.62
CA GLU A 54 5.57 -2.58 -16.77
C GLU A 54 6.58 -3.15 -17.78
N GLU A 55 7.78 -2.55 -17.87
CA GLU A 55 8.88 -3.05 -18.72
C GLU A 55 9.59 -4.29 -18.13
N LEU A 56 9.33 -4.62 -16.85
CA LEU A 56 9.99 -5.69 -16.11
C LEU A 56 9.04 -6.87 -15.86
N PRO A 57 9.52 -8.13 -15.94
CA PRO A 57 8.71 -9.26 -15.51
C PRO A 57 8.53 -9.23 -13.99
N GLN A 58 7.37 -9.71 -13.53
CA GLN A 58 7.18 -10.01 -12.11
C GLN A 58 8.18 -11.09 -11.68
N ASP A 59 8.89 -10.85 -10.59
CA ASP A 59 9.94 -11.73 -10.11
C ASP A 59 10.08 -11.63 -8.59
N TYR A 60 9.87 -12.75 -7.92
CA TYR A 60 9.90 -12.84 -6.47
C TYR A 60 11.25 -12.45 -5.86
N ASP A 61 12.33 -13.03 -6.40
CA ASP A 61 13.68 -12.84 -5.83
C ASP A 61 14.15 -11.39 -6.01
N LEU A 62 13.85 -10.82 -7.18
CA LEU A 62 14.14 -9.42 -7.47
C LEU A 62 13.31 -8.47 -6.58
N ALA A 63 12.00 -8.71 -6.45
CA ALA A 63 11.13 -7.91 -5.60
C ALA A 63 11.55 -7.98 -4.12
N ALA A 64 11.88 -9.19 -3.63
CA ALA A 64 12.37 -9.38 -2.28
C ALA A 64 13.74 -8.69 -2.04
N ALA A 65 14.62 -8.65 -3.04
CA ALA A 65 15.88 -7.93 -2.97
C ALA A 65 15.68 -6.41 -2.99
N LEU A 66 14.77 -5.91 -3.82
CA LEU A 66 14.41 -4.48 -3.88
C LEU A 66 13.79 -4.01 -2.57
N TRP A 67 12.92 -4.84 -1.94
CA TRP A 67 12.30 -4.52 -0.65
C TRP A 67 13.30 -4.29 0.48
N LYS A 68 14.43 -4.98 0.46
CA LYS A 68 15.51 -4.86 1.45
C LYS A 68 16.34 -3.58 1.31
N GLU A 69 16.24 -2.89 0.18
CA GLU A 69 16.99 -1.66 -0.05
C GLU A 69 16.37 -0.49 0.70
N ASP A 70 17.19 0.30 1.38
CA ASP A 70 16.75 1.57 1.98
C ASP A 70 16.76 2.70 0.93
N ILE A 71 16.11 2.43 -0.19
CA ILE A 71 15.94 3.29 -1.35
C ILE A 71 14.45 3.37 -1.65
N ARG A 72 13.88 4.60 -1.63
CA ARG A 72 12.45 4.82 -1.83
C ARG A 72 11.89 4.09 -3.05
N GLU A 73 12.50 4.35 -4.18
CA GLU A 73 12.03 3.81 -5.47
C GLU A 73 12.14 2.29 -5.54
N CYS A 74 13.16 1.70 -4.92
CA CYS A 74 13.30 0.25 -4.84
C CYS A 74 12.17 -0.38 -4.03
N ARG A 75 11.80 0.22 -2.89
CA ARG A 75 10.71 -0.29 -2.05
C ARG A 75 9.36 -0.19 -2.77
N LEU A 76 9.10 0.89 -3.49
CA LEU A 76 7.89 1.03 -4.29
C LEU A 76 7.84 0.03 -5.46
N LEU A 77 8.95 -0.14 -6.19
CA LEU A 77 9.06 -1.13 -7.27
C LEU A 77 8.89 -2.57 -6.76
N ALA A 78 9.34 -2.87 -5.54
CA ALA A 78 9.16 -4.19 -4.94
C ALA A 78 7.68 -4.60 -4.89
N GLY A 79 6.79 -3.70 -4.43
CA GLY A 79 5.36 -3.95 -4.41
C GLY A 79 4.73 -4.11 -5.80
N MET A 80 5.29 -3.46 -6.83
CA MET A 80 4.81 -3.57 -8.20
C MET A 80 5.27 -4.87 -8.90
N LEU A 81 6.47 -5.37 -8.56
CA LEU A 81 7.11 -6.51 -9.21
C LEU A 81 6.89 -7.84 -8.50
N MET A 82 6.38 -7.82 -7.25
CA MET A 82 6.11 -9.04 -6.49
C MET A 82 4.95 -9.82 -7.11
N PRO A 83 5.14 -11.10 -7.51
CA PRO A 83 4.07 -11.94 -8.00
C PRO A 83 3.10 -12.32 -6.86
N PRO A 84 1.79 -11.95 -6.95
CA PRO A 84 0.83 -12.19 -5.87
C PRO A 84 0.64 -13.68 -5.54
N GLU A 85 0.79 -14.56 -6.51
CA GLU A 85 0.63 -16.02 -6.37
C GLU A 85 1.77 -16.67 -5.55
N ARG A 86 2.85 -15.97 -5.32
CA ARG A 86 3.99 -16.40 -4.51
C ARG A 86 4.10 -15.62 -3.19
N PHE A 87 3.07 -14.82 -2.86
CA PHE A 87 3.07 -13.93 -1.71
C PHE A 87 1.85 -14.25 -0.83
N ASP A 88 2.09 -14.69 0.38
CA ASP A 88 1.05 -15.07 1.34
C ASP A 88 0.77 -13.99 2.40
N GLY A 89 -0.17 -14.30 3.30
CA GLY A 89 -0.57 -13.38 4.37
C GLY A 89 0.51 -13.16 5.42
N GLU A 90 1.37 -14.14 5.69
CA GLU A 90 2.47 -14.02 6.67
C GLU A 90 3.55 -13.07 6.15
N LEU A 91 3.89 -13.20 4.86
CA LEU A 91 4.80 -12.25 4.20
C LEU A 91 4.20 -10.84 4.15
N ALA A 92 2.88 -10.72 3.98
CA ALA A 92 2.21 -9.43 4.01
C ALA A 92 2.35 -8.75 5.38
N ASP A 93 2.16 -9.49 6.48
CA ASP A 93 2.37 -8.98 7.84
C ASP A 93 3.80 -8.50 8.04
N ILE A 94 4.79 -9.29 7.63
CA ILE A 94 6.20 -8.91 7.71
C ILE A 94 6.48 -7.62 6.93
N TRP A 95 5.91 -7.48 5.73
CA TRP A 95 6.11 -6.26 4.95
C TRP A 95 5.42 -5.05 5.59
N VAL A 96 4.21 -5.21 6.13
CA VAL A 96 3.50 -4.14 6.86
C VAL A 96 4.29 -3.67 8.07
N GLU A 97 4.86 -4.59 8.87
CA GLU A 97 5.72 -4.25 10.01
C GLU A 97 7.00 -3.49 9.60
N GLN A 98 7.51 -3.75 8.40
CA GLN A 98 8.71 -3.12 7.87
C GLN A 98 8.44 -1.79 7.15
N MET A 99 7.18 -1.45 6.89
CA MET A 99 6.81 -0.18 6.28
C MET A 99 7.06 0.99 7.24
N ARG A 100 7.56 2.10 6.69
CA ARG A 100 7.86 3.31 7.46
C ARG A 100 7.03 4.52 7.01
N PHE A 101 6.54 4.50 5.78
CA PHE A 101 5.87 5.63 5.15
C PHE A 101 4.55 5.21 4.51
N ALA A 102 3.56 6.11 4.58
CA ALA A 102 2.25 5.88 3.99
C ALA A 102 2.31 5.56 2.49
N GLU A 103 3.26 6.13 1.75
CA GLU A 103 3.42 5.84 0.32
C GLU A 103 3.80 4.37 0.03
N GLU A 104 4.53 3.71 0.94
CA GLU A 104 4.83 2.27 0.83
C GLU A 104 3.54 1.46 0.97
N ALA A 105 2.69 1.80 1.95
CA ALA A 105 1.40 1.16 2.15
C ALA A 105 0.47 1.39 0.94
N GLU A 106 0.32 2.63 0.48
CA GLU A 106 -0.52 2.96 -0.67
C GLU A 106 -0.10 2.22 -1.92
N CYS A 107 1.21 2.20 -2.22
CA CYS A 107 1.75 1.53 -3.39
C CYS A 107 1.58 0.01 -3.30
N THR A 108 1.95 -0.59 -2.16
CA THR A 108 1.91 -2.05 -1.98
C THR A 108 0.48 -2.57 -1.92
N VAL A 109 -0.42 -1.88 -1.24
CA VAL A 109 -1.86 -2.23 -1.24
C VAL A 109 -2.41 -2.21 -2.66
N HIS A 110 -2.12 -1.16 -3.43
CA HIS A 110 -2.66 -1.02 -4.79
C HIS A 110 -2.13 -2.09 -5.75
N HIS A 111 -0.85 -2.39 -5.70
CA HIS A 111 -0.19 -3.25 -6.71
C HIS A 111 -0.10 -4.72 -6.30
N LEU A 112 -0.09 -5.03 -5.00
CA LEU A 112 0.12 -6.37 -4.49
C LEU A 112 -1.03 -6.84 -3.58
N PHE A 113 -1.26 -6.22 -2.43
CA PHE A 113 -2.14 -6.76 -1.39
C PHE A 113 -3.59 -6.94 -1.84
N ALA A 114 -4.12 -6.02 -2.66
CA ALA A 114 -5.48 -6.12 -3.18
C ALA A 114 -5.68 -7.30 -4.16
N ARG A 115 -4.61 -7.93 -4.60
CA ARG A 115 -4.62 -9.08 -5.52
C ARG A 115 -4.41 -10.42 -4.80
N LEU A 116 -4.15 -10.39 -3.49
CA LEU A 116 -3.94 -11.61 -2.71
C LEU A 116 -5.25 -12.35 -2.45
N PRO A 117 -5.24 -13.69 -2.46
CA PRO A 117 -6.43 -14.48 -2.08
C PRO A 117 -6.92 -14.18 -0.65
N CYS A 118 -6.01 -13.81 0.26
CA CYS A 118 -6.30 -13.46 1.65
C CYS A 118 -6.61 -11.97 1.87
N ALA A 119 -6.73 -11.15 0.81
CA ALA A 119 -6.86 -9.69 0.92
C ALA A 119 -7.97 -9.25 1.88
N SER A 120 -9.17 -9.81 1.75
CA SER A 120 -10.30 -9.45 2.63
C SER A 120 -10.03 -9.81 4.09
N ALA A 121 -9.55 -11.02 4.35
CA ALA A 121 -9.24 -11.46 5.73
C ALA A 121 -8.17 -10.59 6.38
N LYS A 122 -7.08 -10.30 5.66
CA LYS A 122 -5.99 -9.43 6.13
C LYS A 122 -6.46 -7.98 6.34
N ALA A 123 -7.34 -7.47 5.49
CA ALA A 123 -7.86 -6.13 5.66
C ALA A 123 -8.61 -5.97 7.01
N PHE A 124 -9.47 -6.92 7.37
CA PHE A 124 -10.19 -6.91 8.65
C PHE A 124 -9.27 -7.14 9.84
N GLU A 125 -8.28 -8.04 9.72
CA GLU A 125 -7.27 -8.24 10.74
C GLU A 125 -6.48 -6.94 11.02
N TRP A 126 -6.05 -6.26 9.98
CA TRP A 126 -5.23 -5.04 10.10
C TRP A 126 -5.99 -3.82 10.60
N ILE A 127 -7.30 -3.63 10.25
CA ILE A 127 -8.05 -2.50 10.81
C ILE A 127 -8.28 -2.64 12.31
N ALA A 128 -8.30 -3.86 12.84
CA ALA A 128 -8.44 -4.15 14.26
C ALA A 128 -7.10 -4.14 15.02
N ALA A 129 -5.96 -3.99 14.33
CA ALA A 129 -4.65 -3.96 14.95
C ALA A 129 -4.41 -2.66 15.74
N GLU A 130 -3.53 -2.70 16.76
CA GLU A 130 -3.17 -1.52 17.53
C GLU A 130 -2.22 -0.57 16.78
N GLY A 131 -1.41 -1.10 15.85
CA GLY A 131 -0.39 -0.34 15.13
C GLY A 131 -0.97 0.56 14.03
N ASP A 132 -0.40 1.75 13.86
CA ASP A 132 -0.86 2.71 12.84
C ASP A 132 -0.64 2.22 11.40
N MET A 133 0.47 1.53 11.13
CA MET A 133 0.77 1.05 9.78
C MET A 133 -0.14 -0.12 9.36
N PRO A 134 -0.38 -1.15 10.19
CA PRO A 134 -1.42 -2.15 9.90
C PRO A 134 -2.79 -1.52 9.66
N ARG A 135 -3.24 -0.61 10.55
CA ARG A 135 -4.53 0.08 10.38
C ARG A 135 -4.61 0.85 9.07
N LEU A 136 -3.53 1.57 8.71
CA LEU A 136 -3.45 2.26 7.42
C LEU A 136 -3.61 1.27 6.26
N CYS A 137 -2.84 0.18 6.25
CA CYS A 137 -2.92 -0.85 5.21
C CYS A 137 -4.31 -1.48 5.15
N GLY A 138 -4.94 -1.77 6.30
CA GLY A 138 -6.27 -2.35 6.38
C GLY A 138 -7.34 -1.44 5.77
N PHE A 139 -7.37 -0.16 6.13
CA PHE A 139 -8.33 0.79 5.54
C PHE A 139 -8.07 1.06 4.06
N LEU A 140 -6.81 1.18 3.63
CA LEU A 140 -6.47 1.29 2.22
C LEU A 140 -6.96 0.07 1.43
N LEU A 141 -6.77 -1.13 1.99
CA LEU A 141 -7.14 -2.38 1.35
C LEU A 141 -8.66 -2.53 1.27
N LEU A 142 -9.41 -2.26 2.36
CA LEU A 142 -10.88 -2.25 2.32
C LEU A 142 -11.41 -1.21 1.33
N GLY A 143 -10.85 0.00 1.34
CA GLY A 143 -11.23 1.02 0.37
C GLY A 143 -11.02 0.56 -1.07
N ARG A 144 -9.92 -0.16 -1.34
CA ARG A 144 -9.65 -0.72 -2.67
C ARG A 144 -10.62 -1.85 -3.04
N LEU A 145 -10.93 -2.74 -2.09
CA LEU A 145 -11.90 -3.83 -2.29
C LEU A 145 -13.31 -3.27 -2.53
N PHE A 146 -13.77 -2.34 -1.72
CA PHE A 146 -15.08 -1.70 -1.88
C PHE A 146 -15.18 -0.91 -3.19
N SER A 147 -14.14 -0.18 -3.58
CA SER A 147 -14.12 0.52 -4.88
C SER A 147 -14.16 -0.45 -6.07
N GLY A 148 -13.74 -1.69 -5.89
CA GLY A 148 -13.88 -2.79 -6.85
C GLY A 148 -15.24 -3.50 -6.79
N GLY A 149 -16.18 -3.05 -5.94
CA GLY A 149 -17.51 -3.62 -5.78
C GLY A 149 -17.57 -4.84 -4.86
N ALA A 150 -16.49 -5.15 -4.13
CA ALA A 150 -16.50 -6.25 -3.16
C ALA A 150 -17.48 -5.91 -2.02
N ARG A 151 -18.34 -6.89 -1.68
CA ARG A 151 -19.29 -6.79 -0.57
C ARG A 151 -18.84 -7.70 0.57
N CYS A 152 -19.12 -7.30 1.79
CA CYS A 152 -18.89 -8.12 2.97
C CYS A 152 -20.22 -8.50 3.64
N GLY A 153 -20.18 -9.52 4.50
CA GLY A 153 -21.32 -9.92 5.30
C GLY A 153 -21.64 -8.86 6.38
N GLU A 154 -22.82 -8.97 6.98
CA GLU A 154 -23.31 -7.98 7.97
C GLU A 154 -22.36 -7.84 9.18
N ARG A 155 -21.79 -8.94 9.65
CA ARG A 155 -20.82 -8.93 10.75
C ARG A 155 -19.58 -8.12 10.39
N ASP A 156 -19.03 -8.36 9.21
CA ASP A 156 -17.82 -7.68 8.74
C ASP A 156 -18.08 -6.22 8.43
N ALA A 157 -19.28 -5.90 7.91
CA ALA A 157 -19.72 -4.51 7.72
C ALA A 157 -19.80 -3.75 9.05
N ASN A 158 -20.37 -4.36 10.08
CA ASN A 158 -20.44 -3.76 11.42
C ASN A 158 -19.04 -3.57 12.02
N GLU A 159 -18.16 -4.57 11.92
CA GLU A 159 -16.76 -4.46 12.35
C GLU A 159 -16.05 -3.29 11.65
N PHE A 160 -16.17 -3.21 10.33
CA PHE A 160 -15.59 -2.10 9.56
C PHE A 160 -16.10 -0.74 10.05
N LEU A 161 -17.43 -0.60 10.24
CA LEU A 161 -18.05 0.66 10.66
C LEU A 161 -17.62 1.07 12.08
N ASP A 162 -17.49 0.10 13.00
CA ASP A 162 -17.01 0.35 14.36
C ASP A 162 -15.55 0.79 14.37
N GLN A 163 -14.68 0.14 13.61
CA GLN A 163 -13.27 0.53 13.47
C GLN A 163 -13.11 1.89 12.75
N ALA A 164 -13.92 2.15 11.73
CA ALA A 164 -13.93 3.44 11.05
C ALA A 164 -14.37 4.56 12.00
N ARG A 165 -15.46 4.35 12.77
CA ARG A 165 -15.95 5.30 13.77
C ARG A 165 -14.87 5.58 14.82
N ALA A 166 -14.28 4.54 15.42
CA ALA A 166 -13.22 4.68 16.42
C ALA A 166 -12.05 5.50 15.88
N THR A 167 -11.60 5.19 14.64
CA THR A 167 -10.48 5.88 13.99
C THR A 167 -10.79 7.35 13.68
N LEU A 168 -11.99 7.64 13.18
CA LEU A 168 -12.37 8.99 12.79
C LEU A 168 -12.64 9.89 14.01
N SER A 169 -13.12 9.31 15.12
CA SER A 169 -13.35 10.01 16.40
C SER A 169 -12.07 10.25 17.20
N ASP A 170 -10.97 9.54 16.90
CA ASP A 170 -9.72 9.66 17.64
C ASP A 170 -8.85 10.82 17.13
N PRO A 171 -8.72 11.92 17.90
CA PRO A 171 -7.87 13.05 17.49
C PRO A 171 -6.38 12.69 17.49
N ALA A 172 -5.96 11.61 18.18
CA ALA A 172 -4.59 11.16 18.22
C ALA A 172 -4.24 10.25 17.03
N ALA A 173 -5.24 9.69 16.33
CA ALA A 173 -4.99 8.86 15.16
C ALA A 173 -4.26 9.67 14.06
N PRO A 174 -3.18 9.14 13.46
CA PRO A 174 -2.43 9.82 12.41
C PRO A 174 -3.29 10.20 11.21
N HIS A 175 -3.03 11.39 10.65
CA HIS A 175 -3.79 11.88 9.50
C HIS A 175 -3.90 10.88 8.34
N PRO A 176 -2.84 10.14 7.92
CA PRO A 176 -2.96 9.14 6.86
C PRO A 176 -3.96 8.03 7.19
N VAL A 177 -4.01 7.56 8.44
CA VAL A 177 -4.94 6.51 8.89
C VAL A 177 -6.38 7.01 8.85
N ARG A 178 -6.63 8.20 9.40
CA ARG A 178 -7.97 8.84 9.36
C ARG A 178 -8.44 9.08 7.93
N LEU A 179 -7.55 9.56 7.07
CA LEU A 179 -7.87 9.78 5.65
C LEU A 179 -8.21 8.47 4.93
N ALA A 180 -7.46 7.40 5.19
CA ALA A 180 -7.72 6.08 4.63
C ALA A 180 -9.06 5.51 5.13
N ALA A 181 -9.36 5.62 6.43
CA ALA A 181 -10.65 5.22 7.01
C ALA A 181 -11.82 6.00 6.39
N HIS A 182 -11.70 7.31 6.25
CA HIS A 182 -12.74 8.15 5.63
C HIS A 182 -12.95 7.76 4.15
N ARG A 183 -11.89 7.57 3.37
CA ARG A 183 -12.01 7.14 1.96
C ARG A 183 -12.62 5.74 1.84
N ALA A 184 -12.22 4.81 2.71
CA ALA A 184 -12.82 3.48 2.73
C ALA A 184 -14.33 3.54 3.04
N LEU A 185 -14.74 4.41 3.97
CA LEU A 185 -16.16 4.63 4.28
C LEU A 185 -16.92 5.17 3.07
N LEU A 186 -16.37 6.16 2.35
CA LEU A 186 -16.99 6.66 1.13
C LEU A 186 -17.15 5.58 0.04
N HIS A 187 -16.15 4.71 -0.11
CA HIS A 187 -16.25 3.59 -1.05
C HIS A 187 -17.26 2.54 -0.58
N PHE A 188 -17.37 2.29 0.72
CA PHE A 188 -18.39 1.41 1.29
C PHE A 188 -19.80 1.95 1.02
N MET A 189 -20.05 3.25 1.25
CA MET A 189 -21.31 3.91 0.97
C MET A 189 -21.75 3.77 -0.49
N ASN A 190 -20.81 3.77 -1.42
CA ASN A 190 -21.10 3.59 -2.86
C ASN A 190 -21.51 2.16 -3.24
N LEU A 191 -21.53 1.20 -2.31
CA LEU A 191 -21.94 -0.19 -2.59
C LEU A 191 -23.46 -0.37 -2.71
N GLY A 192 -24.26 0.51 -2.09
CA GLY A 192 -25.72 0.45 -2.15
C GLY A 192 -26.41 1.36 -1.13
N GLU A 193 -27.74 1.46 -1.25
CA GLU A 193 -28.57 2.35 -0.43
C GLU A 193 -28.47 2.06 1.10
N LYS A 194 -28.35 0.77 1.48
CA LYS A 194 -28.20 0.38 2.89
C LYS A 194 -26.86 0.86 3.44
N GLU A 195 -25.80 0.66 2.70
CA GLU A 195 -24.43 1.04 3.05
C GLU A 195 -24.31 2.57 3.09
N GLU A 196 -24.94 3.27 2.15
CA GLU A 196 -25.01 4.74 2.10
C GLU A 196 -25.68 5.30 3.35
N ALA A 197 -26.90 4.86 3.66
CA ALA A 197 -27.64 5.32 4.83
C ALA A 197 -26.88 5.07 6.15
N THR A 198 -26.20 3.92 6.25
CA THR A 198 -25.41 3.57 7.44
C THR A 198 -24.17 4.45 7.57
N GLY A 199 -23.50 4.73 6.45
CA GLY A 199 -22.32 5.60 6.43
C GLY A 199 -22.68 7.05 6.72
N GLU A 200 -23.81 7.57 6.20
CA GLU A 200 -24.31 8.91 6.52
C GLU A 200 -24.62 9.06 8.01
N ALA A 201 -25.29 8.06 8.60
CA ALA A 201 -25.56 8.04 10.03
C ALA A 201 -24.28 8.06 10.87
N LEU A 202 -23.22 7.35 10.43
CA LEU A 202 -21.93 7.39 11.09
C LEU A 202 -21.29 8.77 11.00
N LEU A 203 -21.24 9.38 9.80
CA LEU A 203 -20.65 10.71 9.60
C LEU A 203 -21.38 11.79 10.39
N SER A 204 -22.73 11.77 10.40
CA SER A 204 -23.52 12.70 11.18
C SER A 204 -23.32 12.59 12.69
N ALA A 205 -22.92 11.43 13.19
CA ALA A 205 -22.60 11.23 14.61
C ALA A 205 -21.17 11.70 14.99
N LEU A 206 -20.36 12.11 14.02
CA LEU A 206 -18.99 12.64 14.22
C LEU A 206 -18.93 14.18 14.20
N GLU A 207 -20.02 14.84 13.75
CA GLU A 207 -20.19 16.30 13.77
C GLU A 207 -20.61 16.81 15.15
#